data_a3b3b0fda9a5333eb915b50a2af2f209
#
_entry.id   a3b3b0fda9a5333eb915b50a2af2f209
#
_cell.length_a   1.000
_cell.length_b   1.000
_cell.length_c   1.000
_cell.angle_alpha   90.00
_cell.angle_beta   90.00
_cell.angle_gamma   90.00
#
_symmetry.space_group_name_H-M   'P 1'
#
loop_
_entity.id
_entity.type
_entity.pdbx_description
1 polymer ?
#
loop_
_entity_poly.entity_id
_entity_poly.type
_entity_poly.pdbx_seq_one_letter_code
_entity_poly.pdbx_strand_id
1 'polypeptide(L)'
;MPDKVGYWLDLCDEDMATAKWLLRGKRLLHMAFYCHQIAEKSLKAVIAQKTGEAPPKIHDLIKLAAKSDVYGRLSEERLSFLEELGPFDIEARYPDYKAKIEETLTVEKCERILEETEGFMHWIKIRLGR
;
A
#
# COMPACT_ATOMS: atom_id res chain seq x y z
N MET A 1 12.01 -23.11 8.21
CA MET A 1 11.73 -21.81 8.83
C MET A 1 10.66 -21.08 8.06
N PRO A 2 9.65 -20.49 8.72
CA PRO A 2 8.65 -19.69 8.01
C PRO A 2 9.30 -18.49 7.30
N ASP A 3 8.88 -18.25 6.07
CA ASP A 3 9.30 -17.09 5.31
C ASP A 3 8.35 -15.92 5.61
N LYS A 4 8.65 -15.16 6.65
CA LYS A 4 7.83 -14.04 7.08
C LYS A 4 7.77 -12.93 6.03
N VAL A 5 8.86 -12.72 5.29
CA VAL A 5 8.93 -11.73 4.22
C VAL A 5 8.04 -12.15 3.05
N GLY A 6 8.21 -13.40 2.60
CA GLY A 6 7.39 -13.96 1.52
C GLY A 6 5.91 -13.95 1.84
N TYR A 7 5.55 -14.18 3.09
CA TYR A 7 4.15 -14.09 3.54
C TYR A 7 3.52 -12.74 3.19
N TRP A 8 4.21 -11.63 3.56
CA TRP A 8 3.69 -10.30 3.30
C TRP A 8 3.67 -9.96 1.81
N LEU A 9 4.70 -10.40 1.07
CA LEU A 9 4.76 -10.15 -0.38
C LEU A 9 3.70 -10.93 -1.14
N ASP A 10 3.40 -12.15 -0.71
CA ASP A 10 2.32 -12.94 -1.31
C ASP A 10 0.97 -12.25 -1.12
N LEU A 11 0.72 -11.67 0.05
CA LEU A 11 -0.48 -10.88 0.29
C LEU A 11 -0.53 -9.65 -0.61
N CYS A 12 0.61 -8.99 -0.86
CA CYS A 12 0.68 -7.88 -1.79
C CYS A 12 0.26 -8.30 -3.20
N ASP A 13 0.74 -9.46 -3.66
CA ASP A 13 0.41 -9.96 -4.99
C ASP A 13 -1.09 -10.29 -5.12
N GLU A 14 -1.68 -10.88 -4.08
CA GLU A 14 -3.11 -11.14 -4.03
C GLU A 14 -3.92 -9.84 -4.05
N ASP A 15 -3.52 -8.87 -3.23
CA ASP A 15 -4.19 -7.58 -3.17
C ASP A 15 -4.06 -6.82 -4.49
N MET A 16 -2.93 -6.95 -5.19
CA MET A 16 -2.74 -6.34 -6.50
C MET A 16 -3.71 -6.92 -7.53
N ALA A 17 -3.88 -8.24 -7.55
CA ALA A 17 -4.85 -8.89 -8.43
C ALA A 17 -6.27 -8.39 -8.14
N THR A 18 -6.62 -8.25 -6.86
CA THR A 18 -7.91 -7.74 -6.42
C THR A 18 -8.10 -6.29 -6.84
N ALA A 19 -7.09 -5.44 -6.65
CA ALA A 19 -7.15 -4.04 -7.04
C ALA A 19 -7.40 -3.87 -8.54
N LYS A 20 -6.72 -4.67 -9.36
CA LYS A 20 -6.92 -4.66 -10.81
C LYS A 20 -8.36 -5.06 -11.20
N TRP A 21 -8.90 -6.05 -10.53
CA TRP A 21 -10.28 -6.51 -10.71
C TRP A 21 -11.27 -5.39 -10.38
N LEU A 22 -11.07 -4.75 -9.23
CA LEU A 22 -11.94 -3.68 -8.75
C LEU A 22 -11.90 -2.46 -9.69
N LEU A 23 -10.75 -2.14 -10.24
CA LEU A 23 -10.63 -1.05 -11.21
C LEU A 23 -11.44 -1.37 -12.47
N ARG A 24 -11.35 -2.58 -13.00
CA ARG A 24 -12.13 -3.00 -14.16
C ARG A 24 -13.64 -2.89 -13.90
N GLY A 25 -14.06 -3.22 -12.69
CA GLY A 25 -15.46 -3.11 -12.27
C GLY A 25 -15.87 -1.71 -11.83
N LYS A 26 -14.96 -0.72 -11.93
CA LYS A 26 -15.17 0.66 -11.52
C LYS A 26 -15.58 0.78 -10.05
N ARG A 27 -15.05 -0.10 -9.20
CA ARG A 27 -15.20 -0.04 -7.74
C ARG A 27 -14.02 0.77 -7.18
N LEU A 28 -14.04 2.06 -7.44
CA LEU A 28 -12.88 2.93 -7.25
C LEU A 28 -12.46 3.09 -5.80
N LEU A 29 -13.43 3.25 -4.89
CA LEU A 29 -13.11 3.41 -3.46
C LEU A 29 -12.41 2.16 -2.90
N HIS A 30 -12.92 0.99 -3.21
CA HIS A 30 -12.33 -0.27 -2.73
C HIS A 30 -10.99 -0.55 -3.40
N MET A 31 -10.85 -0.19 -4.69
CA MET A 31 -9.57 -0.28 -5.38
C MET A 31 -8.50 0.56 -4.66
N ALA A 32 -8.83 1.81 -4.33
CA ALA A 32 -7.93 2.69 -3.61
C ALA A 32 -7.56 2.14 -2.23
N PHE A 33 -8.52 1.54 -1.53
CA PHE A 33 -8.26 0.87 -0.26
C PHE A 33 -7.22 -0.26 -0.42
N TYR A 34 -7.37 -1.10 -1.46
CA TYR A 34 -6.38 -2.16 -1.71
C TYR A 34 -5.01 -1.62 -2.07
N CYS A 35 -4.94 -0.48 -2.76
CA CYS A 35 -3.65 0.17 -3.01
C CYS A 35 -2.97 0.58 -1.70
N HIS A 36 -3.75 1.11 -0.74
CA HIS A 36 -3.23 1.39 0.59
C HIS A 36 -2.72 0.10 1.26
N GLN A 37 -3.47 -0.98 1.18
CA GLN A 37 -3.09 -2.27 1.77
C GLN A 37 -1.80 -2.81 1.16
N ILE A 38 -1.62 -2.69 -0.16
CA ILE A 38 -0.40 -3.13 -0.84
C ILE A 38 0.81 -2.36 -0.32
N ALA A 39 0.70 -1.04 -0.21
CA ALA A 39 1.79 -0.22 0.32
C ALA A 39 2.10 -0.57 1.77
N GLU A 40 1.07 -0.75 2.59
CA GLU A 40 1.21 -1.15 3.99
C GLU A 40 1.94 -2.49 4.12
N LYS A 41 1.49 -3.50 3.38
CA LYS A 41 2.07 -4.84 3.45
C LYS A 41 3.47 -4.90 2.86
N SER A 42 3.75 -4.08 1.83
CA SER A 42 5.10 -3.95 1.28
C SER A 42 6.08 -3.44 2.35
N LEU A 43 5.68 -2.41 3.10
CA LEU A 43 6.50 -1.87 4.18
C LEU A 43 6.64 -2.86 5.33
N LYS A 44 5.59 -3.62 5.64
CA LYS A 44 5.64 -4.66 6.66
C LYS A 44 6.61 -5.79 6.28
N ALA A 45 6.71 -6.11 4.98
CA ALA A 45 7.71 -7.07 4.51
C ALA A 45 9.13 -6.59 4.81
N VAL A 46 9.41 -5.30 4.61
CA VAL A 46 10.72 -4.72 4.93
C VAL A 46 11.00 -4.81 6.43
N ILE A 47 10.02 -4.49 7.26
CA ILE A 47 10.17 -4.58 8.72
C ILE A 47 10.44 -6.04 9.14
N ALA A 48 9.71 -7.00 8.56
CA ALA A 48 9.92 -8.41 8.85
C ALA A 48 11.34 -8.85 8.48
N GLN A 49 11.88 -8.39 7.36
CA GLN A 49 13.26 -8.72 6.96
C GLN A 49 14.26 -8.09 7.93
N LYS A 50 14.04 -6.84 8.31
CA LYS A 50 14.94 -6.10 9.21
C LYS A 50 14.97 -6.70 10.61
N THR A 51 13.81 -7.04 11.17
CA THR A 51 13.69 -7.45 12.56
C THR A 51 13.66 -8.97 12.77
N GLY A 52 13.30 -9.73 11.74
CA GLY A 52 13.05 -11.17 11.87
C GLY A 52 11.77 -11.49 12.62
N GLU A 53 10.96 -10.50 12.95
CA GLU A 53 9.75 -10.64 13.75
C GLU A 53 8.51 -10.12 13.02
N ALA A 54 7.34 -10.38 13.58
CA ALA A 54 6.09 -9.84 13.05
C ALA A 54 6.10 -8.32 13.12
N PRO A 55 5.68 -7.61 12.04
CA PRO A 55 5.62 -6.17 12.06
C PRO A 55 4.56 -5.65 13.03
N PRO A 56 4.68 -4.41 13.50
CA PRO A 56 3.66 -3.83 14.38
C PRO A 56 2.31 -3.69 13.67
N LYS A 57 1.24 -3.78 14.46
CA LYS A 57 -0.14 -3.69 13.94
C LYS A 57 -0.55 -2.23 13.78
N ILE A 58 0.14 -1.50 12.93
CA ILE A 58 -0.17 -0.11 12.59
C ILE A 58 -0.45 0.01 11.10
N HIS A 59 -1.23 1.02 10.73
CA HIS A 59 -1.69 1.24 9.35
C HIS A 59 -1.19 2.54 8.74
N ASP A 60 -0.49 3.36 9.52
CA ASP A 60 0.07 4.63 9.07
C ASP A 60 1.29 4.36 8.20
N LEU A 61 1.18 4.67 6.90
CA LEU A 61 2.23 4.37 5.93
C LEU A 61 3.53 5.12 6.21
N ILE A 62 3.44 6.36 6.67
CA ILE A 62 4.62 7.18 6.96
C ILE A 62 5.36 6.61 8.18
N LYS A 63 4.63 6.22 9.22
CA LYS A 63 5.22 5.57 10.39
C LYS A 63 5.86 4.24 10.03
N LEU A 64 5.22 3.45 9.17
CA LEU A 64 5.78 2.18 8.72
C LEU A 64 7.06 2.41 7.90
N ALA A 65 7.07 3.43 7.03
CA ALA A 65 8.26 3.78 6.27
C ALA A 65 9.43 4.16 7.19
N ALA A 66 9.15 4.93 8.25
CA ALA A 66 10.16 5.31 9.23
C ALA A 66 10.70 4.08 9.98
N LYS A 67 9.82 3.18 10.43
CA LYS A 67 10.21 1.97 11.17
C LYS A 67 10.97 0.96 10.31
N SER A 68 10.75 0.98 8.99
CA SER A 68 11.43 0.08 8.07
C SER A 68 12.74 0.64 7.53
N ASP A 69 13.12 1.86 7.94
CA ASP A 69 14.29 2.61 7.43
C ASP A 69 14.18 2.96 5.94
N VAL A 70 12.99 2.85 5.37
CA VAL A 70 12.73 3.19 3.97
C VAL A 70 12.54 4.70 3.79
N TYR A 71 12.06 5.39 4.83
CA TYR A 71 11.71 6.81 4.76
C TYR A 71 12.81 7.67 4.15
N GLY A 72 14.04 7.53 4.62
CA GLY A 72 15.17 8.32 4.13
C GLY A 72 15.61 7.99 2.71
N ARG A 73 15.03 6.96 2.10
CA ARG A 73 15.35 6.53 0.74
C ARG A 73 14.23 6.80 -0.25
N LEU A 74 13.11 7.36 0.23
CA LEU A 74 11.98 7.72 -0.61
C LEU A 74 12.28 8.99 -1.38
N SER A 75 11.95 9.00 -2.67
CA SER A 75 11.92 10.24 -3.44
C SER A 75 10.77 11.11 -2.94
N GLU A 76 10.79 12.40 -3.28
CA GLU A 76 9.69 13.30 -2.93
C GLU A 76 8.37 12.81 -3.52
N GLU A 77 8.42 12.29 -4.75
CA GLU A 77 7.23 11.74 -5.42
C GLU A 77 6.66 10.53 -4.67
N ARG A 78 7.54 9.61 -4.23
CA ARG A 78 7.08 8.43 -3.47
C ARG A 78 6.54 8.80 -2.10
N LEU A 79 7.17 9.76 -1.43
CA LEU A 79 6.67 10.24 -0.14
C LEU A 79 5.28 10.87 -0.31
N SER A 80 5.11 11.74 -1.31
CA SER A 80 3.82 12.34 -1.64
C SER A 80 2.77 11.28 -1.97
N PHE A 81 3.18 10.23 -2.69
CA PHE A 81 2.29 9.13 -3.03
C PHE A 81 1.80 8.39 -1.77
N LEU A 82 2.69 8.08 -0.82
CA LEU A 82 2.29 7.44 0.43
C LEU A 82 1.34 8.32 1.23
N GLU A 83 1.58 9.63 1.24
CA GLU A 83 0.68 10.58 1.88
C GLU A 83 -0.70 10.59 1.20
N GLU A 84 -0.72 10.52 -0.13
CA GLU A 84 -1.97 10.45 -0.89
C GLU A 84 -2.77 9.19 -0.55
N LEU A 85 -2.11 8.07 -0.33
CA LEU A 85 -2.76 6.80 0.00
C LEU A 85 -3.37 6.78 1.42
N GLY A 86 -2.83 7.58 2.34
CA GLY A 86 -3.27 7.55 3.73
C GLY A 86 -4.78 7.58 3.93
N PRO A 87 -5.53 8.53 3.31
CA PRO A 87 -6.97 8.61 3.45
C PRO A 87 -7.74 7.39 2.96
N PHE A 88 -7.13 6.53 2.15
CA PHE A 88 -7.80 5.36 1.56
C PHE A 88 -7.89 4.15 2.49
N ASP A 89 -7.41 4.27 3.73
CA ASP A 89 -7.64 3.26 4.76
C ASP A 89 -9.07 3.39 5.28
N ILE A 90 -10.03 3.05 4.42
CA ILE A 90 -11.45 3.35 4.62
C ILE A 90 -12.14 2.47 5.66
N GLU A 91 -11.57 1.33 6.02
CA GLU A 91 -12.17 0.47 7.05
C GLU A 91 -12.22 1.17 8.40
N ALA A 92 -11.30 2.12 8.65
CA ALA A 92 -11.25 2.89 9.88
C ALA A 92 -12.07 4.19 9.80
N ARG A 93 -12.85 4.41 8.73
CA ARG A 93 -13.52 5.68 8.46
C ARG A 93 -15.03 5.56 8.60
N TYR A 94 -15.66 6.66 9.03
CA TYR A 94 -17.11 6.77 9.06
C TYR A 94 -17.69 6.96 7.65
N PRO A 95 -18.97 6.60 7.43
CA PRO A 95 -19.59 6.67 6.11
C PRO A 95 -19.49 8.05 5.42
N ASP A 96 -19.65 9.14 6.17
CA ASP A 96 -19.55 10.49 5.60
C ASP A 96 -18.17 10.76 5.03
N TYR A 97 -17.13 10.31 5.71
CA TYR A 97 -15.75 10.45 5.25
C TYR A 97 -15.51 9.62 3.99
N LYS A 98 -16.02 8.38 3.99
CA LYS A 98 -15.92 7.50 2.81
C LYS A 98 -16.55 8.14 1.58
N ALA A 99 -17.72 8.75 1.73
CA ALA A 99 -18.41 9.43 0.64
C ALA A 99 -17.58 10.59 0.10
N LYS A 100 -16.94 11.38 0.96
CA LYS A 100 -16.09 12.50 0.54
C LYS A 100 -14.88 12.00 -0.24
N ILE A 101 -14.25 10.93 0.21
CA ILE A 101 -13.11 10.32 -0.49
C ILE A 101 -13.56 9.83 -1.86
N GLU A 102 -14.68 9.12 -1.93
CA GLU A 102 -15.20 8.57 -3.18
C GLU A 102 -15.46 9.66 -4.22
N GLU A 103 -15.96 10.82 -3.81
CA GLU A 103 -16.19 11.96 -4.69
C GLU A 103 -14.91 12.47 -5.37
N THR A 104 -13.75 12.25 -4.76
CA THR A 104 -12.47 12.70 -5.33
C THR A 104 -11.88 11.73 -6.35
N LEU A 105 -12.44 10.52 -6.46
CA LEU A 105 -11.88 9.46 -7.29
C LEU A 105 -12.48 9.47 -8.71
N THR A 106 -11.59 9.42 -9.71
CA THR A 106 -11.96 9.22 -11.11
C THR A 106 -11.25 7.97 -11.61
N VAL A 107 -11.70 7.42 -12.74
CA VAL A 107 -11.04 6.25 -13.34
C VAL A 107 -9.58 6.59 -13.65
N GLU A 108 -9.32 7.75 -14.25
CA GLU A 108 -7.96 8.19 -14.61
C GLU A 108 -7.06 8.30 -13.39
N LYS A 109 -7.57 8.89 -12.31
CA LYS A 109 -6.82 9.02 -11.06
C LYS A 109 -6.52 7.64 -10.47
N CYS A 110 -7.48 6.72 -10.51
CA CYS A 110 -7.31 5.38 -10.00
C CYS A 110 -6.34 4.56 -10.84
N GLU A 111 -6.34 4.73 -12.16
CA GLU A 111 -5.34 4.10 -13.03
C GLU A 111 -3.93 4.54 -12.66
N ARG A 112 -3.74 5.83 -12.42
CA ARG A 112 -2.45 6.38 -11.98
C ARG A 112 -2.06 5.82 -10.60
N ILE A 113 -2.99 5.81 -9.65
CA ILE A 113 -2.75 5.29 -8.30
C ILE A 113 -2.33 3.82 -8.36
N LEU A 114 -3.01 3.01 -9.17
CA LEU A 114 -2.68 1.60 -9.31
C LEU A 114 -1.27 1.41 -9.89
N GLU A 115 -0.93 2.18 -10.92
CA GLU A 115 0.39 2.13 -11.54
C GLU A 115 1.49 2.51 -10.54
N GLU A 116 1.28 3.58 -9.78
CA GLU A 116 2.25 4.02 -8.76
C GLU A 116 2.35 3.00 -7.62
N THR A 117 1.24 2.37 -7.25
CA THR A 117 1.25 1.32 -6.24
C THR A 117 2.08 0.12 -6.69
N GLU A 118 1.89 -0.31 -7.93
CA GLU A 118 2.67 -1.41 -8.50
C GLU A 118 4.15 -1.06 -8.57
N GLY A 119 4.47 0.18 -8.97
CA GLY A 119 5.85 0.66 -9.00
C GLY A 119 6.49 0.67 -7.61
N PHE A 120 5.75 1.09 -6.60
CA PHE A 120 6.23 1.08 -5.21
C PHE A 120 6.49 -0.36 -4.73
N MET A 121 5.56 -1.27 -4.98
CA MET A 121 5.71 -2.68 -4.62
C MET A 121 6.95 -3.30 -5.28
N HIS A 122 7.16 -3.04 -6.57
CA HIS A 122 8.34 -3.53 -7.28
C HIS A 122 9.63 -2.95 -6.71
N TRP A 123 9.64 -1.66 -6.40
CA TRP A 123 10.80 -1.01 -5.79
C TRP A 123 11.15 -1.66 -4.45
N ILE A 124 10.16 -1.98 -3.63
CA ILE A 124 10.36 -2.69 -2.37
C ILE A 124 10.91 -4.10 -2.60
N LYS A 125 10.31 -4.85 -3.54
CA LYS A 125 10.78 -6.22 -3.86
C LYS A 125 12.25 -6.25 -4.27
N ILE A 126 12.67 -5.30 -5.11
CA ILE A 126 14.06 -5.19 -5.56
C ILE A 126 14.97 -4.96 -4.35
N ARG A 127 14.60 -4.07 -3.45
CA ARG A 127 15.39 -3.79 -2.24
C ARG A 127 15.49 -5.01 -1.32
N LEU A 128 14.47 -5.86 -1.31
CA LEU A 128 14.46 -7.09 -0.51
C LEU A 128 15.21 -8.24 -1.20
N GLY A 129 15.65 -8.06 -2.42
CA GLY A 129 16.28 -9.12 -3.20
C GLY A 129 15.28 -10.15 -3.71
N ARG A 130 14.06 -9.74 -3.87
CA ARG A 130 12.96 -10.59 -4.32
C ARG A 130 12.47 -10.10 -5.69
#